data_d6355e4f55d2ceede1ce2b71ac03d6ba
#
_entry.id   d6355e4f55d2ceede1ce2b71ac03d6ba
#
_cell.length_a   1.000
_cell.length_b   1.000
_cell.length_c   1.000
_cell.angle_alpha   90.00
_cell.angle_beta   90.00
_cell.angle_gamma   90.00
#
_symmetry.space_group_name_H-M   'P 1'
#
loop_
_entity.id
_entity.type
_entity.pdbx_description
1 polymer ?
#
loop_
_entity_poly.entity_id
_entity_poly.type
_entity_poly.pdbx_seq_one_letter_code
_entity_poly.pdbx_strand_id
1 'polypeptide(L)'
;QPGSAARAAAMARSQSAGRATGPSQISSRDAGSKDCSRLEGIQAARHAFYQGGIANTIAECVQSVGGIMGLDDLANYRAQFETPVKATFRGYEILGHDSWTQGPVLMQALNMLDRFDLQAMGHNSPAYIHMITEALKLALADRQAYYGDPNFATIPMDGLLSKEYGKERASLIDSGKASPGLPSAGNPWRYSTLSGVPQVAHTAEAAGSDGGGGDDGGTTHVSVIDRDGNMVCATPSGGSFGKSVFFEDLGCALSTRIEMFNFEDGHPNRLEPGKRPRTTLVNYIVTKDGVPVTTIGCPGGDHQAQGNMELILNTLVFGMNPQEAVEAPRFASQS
;
A
#
# COMPACT_ATOMS: atom_id res chain seq x y z
N GLN A 1 -31.09 -5.73 20.61
CA GLN A 1 -30.42 -5.49 19.34
C GLN A 1 -31.44 -4.98 18.31
N PRO A 2 -31.44 -3.71 17.92
CA PRO A 2 -32.30 -3.17 16.86
C PRO A 2 -31.46 -2.77 15.64
N GLY A 3 -30.80 -3.70 15.00
CA GLY A 3 -29.95 -3.41 13.82
C GLY A 3 -30.31 -4.18 12.56
N SER A 4 -31.02 -5.31 12.67
CA SER A 4 -31.28 -6.18 11.51
C SER A 4 -32.57 -5.83 10.75
N ALA A 5 -33.58 -5.27 11.43
CA ALA A 5 -34.84 -4.91 10.81
C ALA A 5 -34.79 -3.66 9.92
N ALA A 6 -33.94 -2.70 10.27
CA ALA A 6 -33.74 -1.47 9.45
C ALA A 6 -33.02 -1.75 8.15
N ARG A 7 -32.08 -2.70 8.11
CA ARG A 7 -31.37 -3.11 6.87
C ARG A 7 -32.29 -3.88 5.91
N ALA A 8 -33.18 -4.74 6.44
CA ALA A 8 -34.14 -5.47 5.63
C ALA A 8 -35.21 -4.54 5.01
N ALA A 9 -35.61 -3.47 5.73
CA ALA A 9 -36.58 -2.49 5.24
C ALA A 9 -35.99 -1.56 4.16
N ALA A 10 -34.71 -1.28 4.17
CA ALA A 10 -34.01 -0.52 3.11
C ALA A 10 -33.89 -1.34 1.82
N MET A 11 -33.61 -2.64 1.91
CA MET A 11 -33.57 -3.53 0.74
C MET A 11 -34.96 -3.75 0.11
N ALA A 12 -36.05 -3.78 0.93
CA ALA A 12 -37.39 -3.99 0.42
C ALA A 12 -38.00 -2.75 -0.27
N ARG A 13 -37.49 -1.55 0.00
CA ARG A 13 -37.95 -0.29 -0.65
C ARG A 13 -37.33 -0.02 -2.00
N SER A 14 -36.23 -0.66 -2.36
CA SER A 14 -35.57 -0.51 -3.67
C SER A 14 -36.24 -1.34 -4.78
N GLN A 15 -37.15 -2.27 -4.42
CA GLN A 15 -37.82 -3.15 -5.39
C GLN A 15 -39.12 -2.60 -5.97
N SER A 16 -39.59 -1.41 -5.58
CA SER A 16 -40.86 -0.86 -6.03
C SER A 16 -40.83 0.47 -6.78
N ALA A 17 -39.64 0.96 -7.14
CA ALA A 17 -39.52 2.15 -7.96
C ALA A 17 -39.10 1.77 -9.41
N GLY A 18 -40.06 1.90 -10.31
CA GLY A 18 -39.97 2.11 -11.75
C GLY A 18 -38.92 1.32 -12.53
N ARG A 19 -39.39 0.59 -13.55
CA ARG A 19 -38.58 0.07 -14.66
C ARG A 19 -37.45 1.06 -15.02
N ALA A 20 -36.25 0.84 -14.50
CA ALA A 20 -35.06 1.47 -15.00
C ALA A 20 -34.86 1.00 -16.46
N THR A 21 -34.81 1.93 -17.37
CA THR A 21 -34.24 1.71 -18.70
C THR A 21 -32.89 1.05 -18.49
N GLY A 22 -32.66 -0.07 -19.16
CA GLY A 22 -31.46 -0.90 -19.01
C GLY A 22 -30.16 -0.10 -19.07
N PRO A 23 -29.03 -0.73 -18.68
CA PRO A 23 -27.75 -0.04 -18.51
C PRO A 23 -27.53 0.89 -19.69
N SER A 24 -27.37 2.17 -19.41
CA SER A 24 -26.98 3.14 -20.44
C SER A 24 -25.72 2.55 -21.05
N GLN A 25 -25.86 2.05 -22.28
CA GLN A 25 -24.71 1.54 -23.02
C GLN A 25 -23.71 2.69 -23.01
N ILE A 26 -22.66 2.55 -22.20
CA ILE A 26 -21.45 3.35 -22.33
C ILE A 26 -21.03 3.06 -23.76
N SER A 27 -21.42 3.95 -24.65
CA SER A 27 -21.27 3.75 -26.08
C SER A 27 -19.78 3.67 -26.34
N SER A 28 -19.29 2.50 -26.73
CA SER A 28 -17.94 2.33 -27.29
C SER A 28 -17.69 3.23 -28.54
N ARG A 29 -18.68 4.04 -28.90
CA ARG A 29 -18.61 5.03 -29.97
C ARG A 29 -17.84 6.29 -29.59
N ASP A 30 -17.69 6.61 -28.30
CA ASP A 30 -16.94 7.80 -27.89
C ASP A 30 -15.42 7.57 -27.78
N ALA A 31 -14.97 6.33 -27.81
CA ALA A 31 -13.56 5.93 -27.70
C ALA A 31 -13.05 5.24 -28.97
N GLY A 32 -13.18 5.87 -30.14
CA GLY A 32 -12.46 5.36 -31.29
C GLY A 32 -13.21 5.41 -32.62
N SER A 33 -13.18 6.56 -33.28
CA SER A 33 -13.27 6.54 -34.75
C SER A 33 -12.00 5.86 -35.29
N LYS A 34 -12.12 5.09 -36.37
CA LYS A 34 -10.97 4.41 -37.01
C LYS A 34 -9.88 5.37 -37.51
N ASP A 35 -10.13 6.69 -37.47
CA ASP A 35 -9.23 7.76 -37.92
C ASP A 35 -8.56 8.54 -36.78
N CYS A 36 -8.71 8.10 -35.51
CA CYS A 36 -8.13 8.76 -34.35
C CYS A 36 -6.70 8.25 -34.11
N SER A 37 -5.76 9.15 -33.89
CA SER A 37 -4.39 8.77 -33.47
C SER A 37 -4.42 8.11 -32.10
N ARG A 38 -3.41 7.30 -31.76
CA ARG A 38 -3.29 6.64 -30.44
C ARG A 38 -3.39 7.65 -29.28
N LEU A 39 -2.79 8.81 -29.43
CA LEU A 39 -2.79 9.85 -28.37
C LEU A 39 -4.19 10.42 -28.17
N GLU A 40 -4.90 10.74 -29.25
CA GLU A 40 -6.29 11.24 -29.19
C GLU A 40 -7.22 10.20 -28.55
N GLY A 41 -7.06 8.91 -28.89
CA GLY A 41 -7.81 7.83 -28.25
C GLY A 41 -7.56 7.72 -26.74
N ILE A 42 -6.32 7.86 -26.29
CA ILE A 42 -5.97 7.87 -24.86
C ILE A 42 -6.57 9.10 -24.17
N GLN A 43 -6.51 10.27 -24.80
CA GLN A 43 -7.11 11.50 -24.26
C GLN A 43 -8.63 11.43 -24.17
N ALA A 44 -9.29 10.85 -25.18
CA ALA A 44 -10.73 10.63 -25.18
C ALA A 44 -11.15 9.67 -24.06
N ALA A 45 -10.45 8.58 -23.88
CA ALA A 45 -10.72 7.64 -22.79
C ALA A 45 -10.51 8.29 -21.39
N ARG A 46 -9.46 9.08 -21.24
CA ARG A 46 -9.22 9.84 -20.01
C ARG A 46 -10.33 10.86 -19.76
N HIS A 47 -10.76 11.59 -20.80
CA HIS A 47 -11.87 12.54 -20.69
C HIS A 47 -13.17 11.83 -20.28
N ALA A 48 -13.53 10.72 -20.95
CA ALA A 48 -14.72 9.94 -20.62
C ALA A 48 -14.76 9.50 -19.15
N PHE A 49 -13.60 9.10 -18.58
CA PHE A 49 -13.49 8.64 -17.21
C PHE A 49 -13.53 9.77 -16.18
N TYR A 50 -12.79 10.86 -16.40
CA TYR A 50 -12.57 11.88 -15.38
C TYR A 50 -13.47 13.11 -15.52
N GLN A 51 -14.10 13.35 -16.67
CA GLN A 51 -14.88 14.54 -16.99
C GLN A 51 -16.17 14.25 -17.76
N GLY A 52 -16.33 13.03 -18.30
CA GLY A 52 -17.47 12.61 -19.11
C GLY A 52 -18.49 11.78 -18.35
N GLY A 53 -19.17 10.91 -19.08
CA GLY A 53 -20.29 10.12 -18.56
C GLY A 53 -19.93 9.24 -17.37
N ILE A 54 -18.71 8.62 -17.37
CA ILE A 54 -18.27 7.80 -16.25
C ILE A 54 -18.08 8.62 -14.97
N ALA A 55 -17.51 9.84 -15.08
CA ALA A 55 -17.37 10.75 -13.94
C ALA A 55 -18.72 11.12 -13.34
N ASN A 56 -19.71 11.43 -14.19
CA ASN A 56 -21.07 11.75 -13.73
C ASN A 56 -21.67 10.58 -12.95
N THR A 57 -21.62 9.36 -13.52
CA THR A 57 -22.11 8.15 -12.85
C THR A 57 -21.41 7.91 -11.52
N ILE A 58 -20.08 8.08 -11.43
CA ILE A 58 -19.32 7.93 -10.18
C ILE A 58 -19.81 8.95 -9.13
N ALA A 59 -19.91 10.22 -9.50
CA ALA A 59 -20.34 11.27 -8.58
C ALA A 59 -21.78 11.04 -8.09
N GLU A 60 -22.72 10.71 -8.98
CA GLU A 60 -24.10 10.38 -8.65
C GLU A 60 -24.20 9.18 -7.71
N CYS A 61 -23.49 8.10 -8.02
CA CYS A 61 -23.45 6.90 -7.17
C CYS A 61 -22.95 7.24 -5.75
N VAL A 62 -21.83 7.95 -5.64
CA VAL A 62 -21.25 8.31 -4.32
C VAL A 62 -22.21 9.20 -3.54
N GLN A 63 -22.78 10.21 -4.17
CA GLN A 63 -23.69 11.15 -3.51
C GLN A 63 -25.00 10.50 -3.12
N SER A 64 -25.50 9.51 -3.85
CA SER A 64 -26.73 8.79 -3.54
C SER A 64 -26.66 8.04 -2.21
N VAL A 65 -25.47 7.71 -1.73
CA VAL A 65 -25.22 7.06 -0.43
C VAL A 65 -24.66 8.02 0.63
N GLY A 66 -24.71 9.34 0.36
CA GLY A 66 -24.26 10.36 1.30
C GLY A 66 -22.76 10.66 1.24
N GLY A 67 -22.05 10.16 0.22
CA GLY A 67 -20.64 10.52 -0.01
C GLY A 67 -20.51 11.94 -0.58
N ILE A 68 -19.32 12.51 -0.46
CA ILE A 68 -19.03 13.93 -0.77
C ILE A 68 -18.24 14.13 -2.05
N MET A 69 -17.79 13.06 -2.71
CA MET A 69 -17.03 13.18 -3.97
C MET A 69 -17.87 13.86 -5.05
N GLY A 70 -17.29 14.87 -5.69
CA GLY A 70 -17.90 15.61 -6.77
C GLY A 70 -17.13 15.48 -8.10
N LEU A 71 -17.66 16.10 -9.15
CA LEU A 71 -17.04 16.10 -10.47
C LEU A 71 -15.68 16.80 -10.47
N ASP A 72 -15.51 17.84 -9.67
CA ASP A 72 -14.26 18.58 -9.57
C ASP A 72 -13.13 17.72 -8.99
N ASP A 73 -13.45 16.82 -8.05
CA ASP A 73 -12.46 15.88 -7.48
C ASP A 73 -11.90 14.96 -8.58
N LEU A 74 -12.78 14.44 -9.43
CA LEU A 74 -12.40 13.60 -10.56
C LEU A 74 -11.66 14.39 -11.63
N ALA A 75 -12.20 15.56 -12.04
CA ALA A 75 -11.64 16.38 -13.10
C ALA A 75 -10.23 16.91 -12.76
N ASN A 76 -9.95 17.18 -11.48
CA ASN A 76 -8.68 17.71 -11.00
C ASN A 76 -7.66 16.60 -10.67
N TYR A 77 -8.07 15.33 -10.59
CA TYR A 77 -7.14 14.25 -10.29
C TYR A 77 -6.06 14.09 -11.36
N ARG A 78 -4.82 13.97 -10.92
CA ARG A 78 -3.66 13.72 -11.77
C ARG A 78 -2.76 12.66 -11.11
N ALA A 79 -2.42 11.63 -11.86
CA ALA A 79 -1.35 10.72 -11.47
C ALA A 79 -0.01 11.46 -11.51
N GLN A 80 0.84 11.20 -10.53
CA GLN A 80 2.14 11.84 -10.39
C GLN A 80 3.25 10.84 -10.69
N PHE A 81 4.35 11.36 -11.26
CA PHE A 81 5.61 10.63 -11.33
C PHE A 81 6.42 10.97 -10.08
N GLU A 82 6.85 9.96 -9.36
CA GLU A 82 7.63 10.11 -8.13
C GLU A 82 8.96 9.37 -8.27
N THR A 83 10.00 9.92 -7.65
CA THR A 83 11.27 9.21 -7.52
C THR A 83 11.09 8.10 -6.51
N PRO A 84 11.40 6.83 -6.84
CA PRO A 84 11.27 5.75 -5.89
C PRO A 84 12.26 5.92 -4.73
N VAL A 85 11.83 5.55 -3.52
CA VAL A 85 12.76 5.37 -2.42
C VAL A 85 13.53 4.06 -2.58
N LYS A 86 14.70 3.97 -1.98
CA LYS A 86 15.57 2.81 -2.15
C LYS A 86 16.33 2.43 -0.90
N ALA A 87 16.61 1.14 -0.77
CA ALA A 87 17.53 0.59 0.21
C ALA A 87 18.44 -0.43 -0.46
N THR A 88 19.60 -0.66 0.13
CA THR A 88 20.52 -1.71 -0.32
C THR A 88 20.51 -2.89 0.63
N PHE A 89 20.52 -4.09 0.08
CA PHE A 89 20.61 -5.32 0.86
C PHE A 89 21.45 -6.36 0.11
N ARG A 90 22.54 -6.80 0.69
CA ARG A 90 23.45 -7.80 0.11
C ARG A 90 23.91 -7.53 -1.33
N GLY A 91 24.17 -6.26 -1.64
CA GLY A 91 24.63 -5.85 -2.97
C GLY A 91 23.53 -5.67 -4.01
N TYR A 92 22.27 -5.76 -3.60
CA TYR A 92 21.10 -5.41 -4.42
C TYR A 92 20.50 -4.09 -3.96
N GLU A 93 19.91 -3.33 -4.86
CA GLU A 93 19.06 -2.19 -4.56
C GLU A 93 17.58 -2.63 -4.65
N ILE A 94 16.80 -2.27 -3.64
CA ILE A 94 15.34 -2.47 -3.60
C ILE A 94 14.71 -1.10 -3.80
N LEU A 95 13.98 -0.93 -4.89
CA LEU A 95 13.25 0.28 -5.24
C LEU A 95 11.77 0.09 -4.90
N GLY A 96 11.15 1.08 -4.29
CA GLY A 96 9.72 1.01 -3.93
C GLY A 96 9.10 2.40 -3.76
N HIS A 97 7.85 2.41 -3.38
CA HIS A 97 7.09 3.64 -3.15
C HIS A 97 7.48 4.33 -1.86
N ASP A 98 7.25 5.65 -1.80
CA ASP A 98 7.50 6.49 -0.63
C ASP A 98 6.44 6.28 0.48
N SER A 99 6.55 7.06 1.53
CA SER A 99 5.82 7.01 2.81
C SER A 99 4.29 7.10 2.74
N TRP A 100 3.71 7.49 1.61
CA TRP A 100 2.25 7.37 1.41
C TRP A 100 1.81 5.91 1.19
N THR A 101 2.77 4.98 1.19
CA THR A 101 2.55 3.53 1.23
C THR A 101 3.32 2.93 2.41
N GLN A 102 3.16 1.64 2.65
CA GLN A 102 4.03 0.93 3.61
C GLN A 102 5.33 0.38 2.96
N GLY A 103 5.66 0.79 1.73
CA GLY A 103 6.86 0.31 1.02
C GLY A 103 8.16 0.39 1.84
N PRO A 104 8.45 1.52 2.50
CA PRO A 104 9.68 1.65 3.26
C PRO A 104 9.79 0.73 4.50
N VAL A 105 8.70 0.12 4.99
CA VAL A 105 8.73 -0.85 6.12
C VAL A 105 9.67 -2.01 5.82
N LEU A 106 9.53 -2.63 4.65
CA LEU A 106 10.39 -3.72 4.22
C LEU A 106 11.85 -3.26 4.13
N MET A 107 12.08 -2.07 3.60
CA MET A 107 13.43 -1.52 3.43
C MET A 107 14.12 -1.24 4.77
N GLN A 108 13.38 -0.69 5.75
CA GLN A 108 13.87 -0.50 7.12
C GLN A 108 14.21 -1.84 7.77
N ALA A 109 13.32 -2.83 7.66
CA ALA A 109 13.56 -4.15 8.22
C ALA A 109 14.78 -4.83 7.56
N LEU A 110 14.97 -4.71 6.23
CA LEU A 110 16.16 -5.20 5.56
C LEU A 110 17.45 -4.51 6.05
N ASN A 111 17.41 -3.20 6.32
CA ASN A 111 18.55 -2.47 6.88
C ASN A 111 18.92 -2.98 8.29
N MET A 112 17.93 -3.36 9.10
CA MET A 112 18.16 -3.99 10.41
C MET A 112 18.75 -5.41 10.25
N LEU A 113 18.17 -6.20 9.35
CA LEU A 113 18.50 -7.61 9.13
C LEU A 113 19.85 -7.82 8.43
N ASP A 114 20.36 -6.83 7.70
CA ASP A 114 21.64 -6.91 6.96
C ASP A 114 22.86 -7.20 7.87
N ARG A 115 22.69 -7.06 9.18
CA ARG A 115 23.71 -7.30 10.20
C ARG A 115 23.77 -8.71 10.73
N PHE A 116 22.77 -9.54 10.43
CA PHE A 116 22.64 -10.88 10.97
C PHE A 116 22.93 -11.93 9.91
N ASP A 117 23.52 -13.02 10.32
CA ASP A 117 23.71 -14.18 9.45
C ASP A 117 22.42 -15.02 9.41
N LEU A 118 21.46 -14.54 8.63
CA LEU A 118 20.16 -15.20 8.47
C LEU A 118 20.30 -16.58 7.85
N GLN A 119 21.33 -16.80 7.02
CA GLN A 119 21.57 -18.10 6.40
C GLN A 119 22.00 -19.13 7.46
N ALA A 120 22.89 -18.75 8.37
CA ALA A 120 23.32 -19.63 9.48
C ALA A 120 22.20 -19.91 10.48
N MET A 121 21.20 -19.04 10.62
CA MET A 121 20.01 -19.32 11.45
C MET A 121 19.16 -20.45 10.87
N GLY A 122 19.21 -20.68 9.57
CA GLY A 122 18.42 -21.68 8.85
C GLY A 122 17.01 -21.16 8.48
N HIS A 123 16.58 -21.48 7.27
CA HIS A 123 15.28 -21.07 6.75
C HIS A 123 14.13 -21.55 7.65
N ASN A 124 13.25 -20.64 8.02
CA ASN A 124 12.07 -20.88 8.88
C ASN A 124 12.39 -21.52 10.24
N SER A 125 13.62 -21.42 10.72
CA SER A 125 13.93 -21.79 12.11
C SER A 125 13.27 -20.79 13.10
N PRO A 126 13.06 -21.18 14.37
CA PRO A 126 12.54 -20.26 15.38
C PRO A 126 13.37 -18.97 15.51
N ALA A 127 14.70 -19.06 15.42
CA ALA A 127 15.59 -17.90 15.48
C ALA A 127 15.41 -16.97 14.28
N TYR A 128 15.28 -17.53 13.07
CA TYR A 128 15.02 -16.78 11.85
C TYR A 128 13.66 -16.06 11.89
N ILE A 129 12.59 -16.79 12.24
CA ILE A 129 11.23 -16.22 12.35
C ILE A 129 11.20 -15.10 13.39
N HIS A 130 11.80 -15.33 14.56
CA HIS A 130 11.89 -14.35 15.62
C HIS A 130 12.58 -13.07 15.14
N MET A 131 13.75 -13.20 14.52
CA MET A 131 14.54 -12.05 14.06
C MET A 131 13.79 -11.19 13.03
N ILE A 132 13.15 -11.82 12.05
CA ILE A 132 12.35 -11.13 11.03
C ILE A 132 11.15 -10.45 11.67
N THR A 133 10.43 -11.14 12.55
CA THR A 133 9.25 -10.60 13.22
C THR A 133 9.59 -9.36 14.05
N GLU A 134 10.67 -9.40 14.84
CA GLU A 134 11.08 -8.24 15.64
C GLU A 134 11.56 -7.07 14.76
N ALA A 135 12.28 -7.32 13.67
CA ALA A 135 12.67 -6.28 12.73
C ALA A 135 11.44 -5.62 12.06
N LEU A 136 10.45 -6.41 11.67
CA LEU A 136 9.19 -5.90 11.12
C LEU A 136 8.40 -5.09 12.15
N LYS A 137 8.30 -5.52 13.40
CA LYS A 137 7.64 -4.78 14.48
C LYS A 137 8.26 -3.40 14.68
N LEU A 138 9.59 -3.31 14.69
CA LEU A 138 10.31 -2.04 14.80
C LEU A 138 10.02 -1.12 13.62
N ALA A 139 10.02 -1.64 12.40
CA ALA A 139 9.71 -0.87 11.20
C ALA A 139 8.23 -0.46 11.12
N LEU A 140 7.31 -1.31 11.58
CA LEU A 140 5.87 -0.99 11.68
C LEU A 140 5.59 0.09 12.74
N ALA A 141 6.31 0.08 13.87
CA ALA A 141 6.22 1.13 14.86
C ALA A 141 6.62 2.50 14.27
N ASP A 142 7.72 2.53 13.50
CA ASP A 142 8.15 3.74 12.81
C ASP A 142 7.14 4.17 11.72
N ARG A 143 6.54 3.20 10.99
CA ARG A 143 5.46 3.48 10.04
C ARG A 143 4.30 4.21 10.71
N GLN A 144 3.85 3.74 11.86
CA GLN A 144 2.73 4.36 12.58
C GLN A 144 3.04 5.79 13.02
N ALA A 145 4.27 6.09 13.37
CA ALA A 145 4.66 7.41 13.85
C ALA A 145 4.96 8.42 12.73
N TYR A 146 5.48 7.97 11.58
CA TYR A 146 6.10 8.88 10.62
C TYR A 146 5.50 8.85 9.21
N TYR A 147 4.76 7.80 8.81
CA TYR A 147 4.32 7.69 7.42
C TYR A 147 3.05 8.45 7.13
N GLY A 148 3.02 9.09 5.97
CA GLY A 148 1.91 9.85 5.41
C GLY A 148 2.26 10.36 4.02
N ASP A 149 1.43 11.24 3.48
CA ASP A 149 1.69 11.87 2.18
C ASP A 149 2.81 12.92 2.30
N PRO A 150 3.97 12.74 1.61
CA PRO A 150 5.09 13.68 1.70
C PRO A 150 4.77 15.07 1.13
N ASN A 151 3.67 15.23 0.38
CA ASN A 151 3.21 16.54 -0.07
C ASN A 151 2.55 17.36 1.07
N PHE A 152 2.18 16.71 2.18
CA PHE A 152 1.46 17.33 3.30
C PHE A 152 2.24 17.29 4.62
N ALA A 153 3.21 16.40 4.73
CA ALA A 153 4.03 16.27 5.94
C ALA A 153 5.50 16.09 5.58
N THR A 154 6.38 16.70 6.36
CA THR A 154 7.83 16.46 6.23
C THR A 154 8.17 15.15 6.91
N ILE A 155 8.71 14.20 6.16
CA ILE A 155 9.01 12.85 6.63
C ILE A 155 10.52 12.61 6.52
N PRO A 156 11.19 12.19 7.59
CA PRO A 156 12.64 11.98 7.60
C PRO A 156 13.01 10.66 6.90
N MET A 157 12.65 10.53 5.61
CA MET A 157 12.79 9.29 4.87
C MET A 157 14.26 8.86 4.71
N ASP A 158 15.16 9.83 4.52
CA ASP A 158 16.60 9.60 4.48
C ASP A 158 17.13 9.04 5.82
N GLY A 159 16.61 9.55 6.94
CA GLY A 159 16.92 9.03 8.27
C GLY A 159 16.34 7.63 8.48
N LEU A 160 15.05 7.42 8.17
CA LEU A 160 14.37 6.13 8.30
C LEU A 160 15.07 5.01 7.51
N LEU A 161 15.60 5.32 6.32
CA LEU A 161 16.28 4.36 5.45
C LEU A 161 17.81 4.37 5.61
N SER A 162 18.38 5.15 6.55
CA SER A 162 19.83 5.14 6.79
C SER A 162 20.27 3.81 7.41
N LYS A 163 21.48 3.39 7.08
CA LYS A 163 22.08 2.17 7.67
C LYS A 163 22.38 2.36 9.16
N GLU A 164 22.72 3.57 9.57
CA GLU A 164 22.99 3.95 10.97
C GLU A 164 21.74 3.82 11.82
N TYR A 165 20.61 4.31 11.34
CA TYR A 165 19.32 4.13 12.00
C TYR A 165 18.92 2.66 12.07
N GLY A 166 19.06 1.92 10.96
CA GLY A 166 18.85 0.49 10.94
C GLY A 166 19.71 -0.25 11.99
N LYS A 167 20.96 0.20 12.18
CA LYS A 167 21.85 -0.32 13.23
C LYS A 167 21.34 -0.04 14.64
N GLU A 168 20.89 1.20 14.90
CA GLU A 168 20.31 1.57 16.20
C GLU A 168 19.08 0.72 16.49
N ARG A 169 18.15 0.63 15.54
CA ARG A 169 16.92 -0.16 15.72
C ARG A 169 17.20 -1.65 15.91
N ALA A 170 18.12 -2.23 15.16
CA ALA A 170 18.50 -3.64 15.28
C ALA A 170 19.08 -3.99 16.65
N SER A 171 19.73 -3.03 17.36
CA SER A 171 20.26 -3.25 18.69
C SER A 171 19.19 -3.44 19.78
N LEU A 172 17.94 -3.13 19.48
CA LEU A 172 16.80 -3.32 20.38
C LEU A 172 16.21 -4.73 20.30
N ILE A 173 16.62 -5.54 19.31
CA ILE A 173 16.15 -6.92 19.16
C ILE A 173 16.85 -7.81 20.19
N ASP A 174 16.10 -8.34 21.14
CA ASP A 174 16.56 -9.35 22.09
C ASP A 174 16.38 -10.73 21.44
N SER A 175 17.47 -11.42 21.17
CA SER A 175 17.45 -12.74 20.53
C SER A 175 16.76 -13.84 21.35
N GLY A 176 16.58 -13.63 22.65
CA GLY A 176 15.97 -14.58 23.58
C GLY A 176 14.53 -14.27 23.96
N LYS A 177 14.01 -13.07 23.59
CA LYS A 177 12.71 -12.64 24.06
C LYS A 177 11.99 -11.76 23.03
N ALA A 178 10.77 -12.16 22.65
CA ALA A 178 9.92 -11.37 21.79
C ALA A 178 9.35 -10.12 22.52
N SER A 179 9.29 -8.99 21.81
CA SER A 179 8.62 -7.81 22.29
C SER A 179 7.11 -8.03 22.38
N PRO A 180 6.43 -7.61 23.46
CA PRO A 180 4.98 -7.66 23.53
C PRO A 180 4.36 -6.56 22.64
N GLY A 181 3.71 -6.93 21.55
CA GLY A 181 3.10 -5.98 20.62
C GLY A 181 4.14 -5.15 19.84
N LEU A 182 3.72 -3.97 19.35
CA LEU A 182 4.62 -3.04 18.68
C LEU A 182 5.49 -2.28 19.71
N PRO A 183 6.82 -2.22 19.49
CA PRO A 183 7.70 -1.39 20.31
C PRO A 183 7.47 0.11 20.03
N SER A 184 8.10 0.96 20.81
CA SER A 184 8.09 2.41 20.54
C SER A 184 8.80 2.73 19.23
N ALA A 185 8.30 3.73 18.50
CA ALA A 185 8.99 4.29 17.35
C ALA A 185 10.36 4.86 17.77
N GLY A 186 11.32 4.82 16.86
CA GLY A 186 12.63 5.41 17.07
C GLY A 186 12.66 6.90 16.74
N ASN A 187 13.86 7.48 16.69
CA ASN A 187 14.05 8.86 16.29
C ASN A 187 14.92 8.96 15.02
N PRO A 188 14.34 8.84 13.83
CA PRO A 188 15.07 8.90 12.57
C PRO A 188 15.61 10.30 12.25
N TRP A 189 15.10 11.36 12.89
CA TRP A 189 15.55 12.74 12.70
C TRP A 189 17.03 12.94 13.01
N ARG A 190 17.60 12.11 13.90
CA ARG A 190 19.03 12.13 14.24
C ARG A 190 19.93 11.76 13.06
N TYR A 191 19.36 11.09 12.08
CA TYR A 191 20.04 10.52 10.90
C TYR A 191 19.58 11.18 9.61
N SER A 192 18.66 12.14 9.69
CA SER A 192 18.14 12.89 8.56
C SER A 192 18.97 14.12 8.26
N THR A 193 19.14 14.43 6.99
CA THR A 193 19.75 15.67 6.51
C THR A 193 18.80 16.87 6.60
N LEU A 194 17.52 16.62 6.85
CA LEU A 194 16.50 17.65 7.03
C LEU A 194 16.73 18.40 8.34
N SER A 195 16.85 19.72 8.27
CA SER A 195 17.08 20.59 9.42
C SER A 195 15.95 21.61 9.59
N GLY A 196 15.73 22.05 10.86
CA GLY A 196 14.76 23.12 11.15
C GLY A 196 13.29 22.68 11.15
N VAL A 197 13.01 21.39 11.06
CA VAL A 197 11.66 20.84 11.14
C VAL A 197 11.30 20.49 12.57
N PRO A 198 10.10 20.82 13.08
CA PRO A 198 9.64 20.35 14.38
C PRO A 198 9.64 18.82 14.42
N GLN A 199 10.44 18.25 15.31
CA GLN A 199 10.50 16.80 15.53
C GLN A 199 9.34 16.39 16.41
N VAL A 200 8.20 16.05 15.82
CA VAL A 200 7.08 15.48 16.56
C VAL A 200 7.27 13.97 16.57
N ALA A 201 7.58 13.41 17.73
CA ALA A 201 7.51 11.97 17.95
C ALA A 201 6.04 11.64 18.26
N HIS A 202 5.33 11.11 17.30
CA HIS A 202 4.01 10.53 17.58
C HIS A 202 4.22 9.20 18.31
N THR A 203 3.58 9.06 19.46
CA THR A 203 3.51 7.75 20.12
C THR A 203 2.70 6.84 19.20
N ALA A 204 3.25 5.68 18.86
CA ALA A 204 2.47 4.63 18.26
C ALA A 204 1.48 4.12 19.32
N GLU A 205 0.41 4.86 19.57
CA GLU A 205 -0.77 4.21 20.11
C GLU A 205 -1.22 3.27 19.00
N ALA A 206 -1.48 2.03 19.39
CA ALA A 206 -1.96 1.00 18.48
C ALA A 206 -3.16 1.59 17.72
N ALA A 207 -2.91 2.15 16.54
CA ALA A 207 -3.98 2.32 15.58
C ALA A 207 -4.63 0.96 15.53
N GLY A 208 -5.92 0.91 15.90
CA GLY A 208 -6.63 -0.34 16.00
C GLY A 208 -6.27 -1.13 14.77
N SER A 209 -5.89 -2.38 14.94
CA SER A 209 -5.38 -3.24 13.88
C SER A 209 -6.13 -2.88 12.60
N ASP A 210 -5.43 -2.32 11.62
CA ASP A 210 -6.02 -2.17 10.29
C ASP A 210 -6.60 -3.53 9.99
N GLY A 211 -7.92 -3.68 10.09
CA GLY A 211 -8.62 -4.97 10.15
C GLY A 211 -8.36 -5.85 8.92
N GLY A 212 -7.12 -6.20 8.76
CA GLY A 212 -6.59 -7.02 7.68
C GLY A 212 -6.71 -8.52 7.93
N GLY A 213 -7.57 -8.92 8.84
CA GLY A 213 -7.79 -10.34 9.15
C GLY A 213 -9.02 -10.97 8.49
N GLY A 214 -9.69 -10.27 7.59
CA GLY A 214 -10.81 -10.83 6.83
C GLY A 214 -10.35 -11.25 5.43
N ASP A 215 -10.83 -12.39 4.99
CA ASP A 215 -10.68 -12.96 3.63
C ASP A 215 -11.37 -12.10 2.53
N ASP A 216 -11.59 -10.83 2.80
CA ASP A 216 -12.23 -9.84 1.91
C ASP A 216 -11.24 -9.31 0.87
N GLY A 217 -10.69 -10.23 0.09
CA GLY A 217 -9.69 -9.97 -0.93
C GLY A 217 -10.10 -8.93 -1.97
N GLY A 218 -9.66 -7.69 -1.76
CA GLY A 218 -9.84 -6.59 -2.73
C GLY A 218 -8.54 -6.18 -3.44
N THR A 219 -7.45 -6.91 -3.25
CA THR A 219 -6.14 -6.59 -3.81
C THR A 219 -5.69 -7.65 -4.80
N THR A 220 -5.14 -7.25 -5.91
CA THR A 220 -4.41 -8.13 -6.83
C THR A 220 -3.02 -7.57 -7.10
N HIS A 221 -2.16 -8.38 -7.69
CA HIS A 221 -0.82 -7.97 -8.12
C HIS A 221 -0.54 -8.48 -9.53
N VAL A 222 0.11 -7.66 -10.33
CA VAL A 222 0.59 -8.01 -11.65
C VAL A 222 2.02 -7.52 -11.87
N SER A 223 2.85 -8.38 -12.41
CA SER A 223 4.21 -8.05 -12.86
C SER A 223 4.34 -8.41 -14.34
N VAL A 224 4.98 -7.54 -15.10
CA VAL A 224 5.23 -7.74 -16.52
C VAL A 224 6.69 -7.41 -16.82
N ILE A 225 7.34 -8.28 -17.57
CA ILE A 225 8.67 -8.06 -18.13
C ILE A 225 8.54 -8.24 -19.64
N ASP A 226 8.91 -7.24 -20.41
CA ASP A 226 8.88 -7.32 -21.87
C ASP A 226 10.17 -7.92 -22.43
N ARG A 227 10.21 -8.13 -23.76
CA ARG A 227 11.37 -8.67 -24.44
C ARG A 227 12.62 -7.78 -24.39
N ASP A 228 12.44 -6.49 -24.12
CA ASP A 228 13.53 -5.50 -24.06
C ASP A 228 14.04 -5.34 -22.62
N GLY A 229 13.47 -6.10 -21.65
CA GLY A 229 13.84 -6.07 -20.23
C GLY A 229 13.18 -4.96 -19.43
N ASN A 230 12.20 -4.23 -19.99
CA ASN A 230 11.44 -3.27 -19.22
C ASN A 230 10.54 -4.01 -18.23
N MET A 231 10.52 -3.54 -16.98
CA MET A 231 9.75 -4.16 -15.90
C MET A 231 8.70 -3.20 -15.38
N VAL A 232 7.48 -3.70 -15.19
CA VAL A 232 6.38 -3.00 -14.53
C VAL A 232 5.76 -3.93 -13.50
N CYS A 233 5.47 -3.39 -12.34
CA CYS A 233 4.66 -4.07 -11.35
C CYS A 233 3.57 -3.12 -10.81
N ALA A 234 2.38 -3.66 -10.58
CA ALA A 234 1.24 -2.92 -10.09
C ALA A 234 0.45 -3.74 -9.09
N THR A 235 0.02 -3.09 -8.02
CA THR A 235 -0.81 -3.70 -6.97
C THR A 235 -2.10 -2.88 -6.81
N PRO A 236 -3.07 -3.03 -7.72
CA PRO A 236 -4.35 -2.36 -7.64
C PRO A 236 -5.21 -2.95 -6.53
N SER A 237 -5.96 -2.09 -5.83
CA SER A 237 -6.87 -2.49 -4.77
C SER A 237 -7.93 -1.41 -4.50
N GLY A 238 -9.15 -1.84 -4.26
CA GLY A 238 -10.23 -0.98 -3.74
C GLY A 238 -10.27 -0.91 -2.20
N GLY A 239 -9.41 -1.62 -1.49
CA GLY A 239 -9.54 -1.81 -0.04
C GLY A 239 -10.33 -3.07 0.29
N SER A 240 -11.25 -3.02 1.25
CA SER A 240 -12.11 -4.14 1.61
C SER A 240 -13.39 -4.13 0.78
N PHE A 241 -13.60 -5.16 -0.03
CA PHE A 241 -14.81 -5.30 -0.83
C PHE A 241 -16.06 -5.42 0.06
N GLY A 242 -15.98 -6.14 1.17
CA GLY A 242 -17.09 -6.32 2.10
C GLY A 242 -17.50 -5.04 2.86
N LYS A 243 -16.63 -4.01 2.87
CA LYS A 243 -16.90 -2.71 3.50
C LYS A 243 -17.38 -1.65 2.51
N SER A 244 -17.31 -1.92 1.20
CA SER A 244 -17.67 -0.97 0.15
C SER A 244 -19.10 -1.20 -0.33
N VAL A 245 -19.70 -0.13 -0.88
CA VAL A 245 -20.97 -0.22 -1.59
C VAL A 245 -20.69 -0.66 -3.02
N PHE A 246 -21.41 -1.68 -3.48
CA PHE A 246 -21.41 -2.05 -4.89
C PHE A 246 -22.45 -1.20 -5.64
N PHE A 247 -22.03 -0.55 -6.70
CA PHE A 247 -22.87 0.26 -7.55
C PHE A 247 -23.16 -0.47 -8.86
N GLU A 248 -24.42 -0.84 -9.08
CA GLU A 248 -24.83 -1.59 -10.28
C GLU A 248 -24.51 -0.83 -11.58
N ASP A 249 -24.71 0.49 -11.58
CA ASP A 249 -24.43 1.35 -12.74
C ASP A 249 -22.94 1.44 -13.10
N LEU A 250 -22.06 1.20 -12.14
CA LEU A 250 -20.61 1.15 -12.34
C LEU A 250 -20.12 -0.28 -12.58
N GLY A 251 -20.89 -1.29 -12.16
CA GLY A 251 -20.48 -2.68 -12.16
C GLY A 251 -19.34 -3.00 -11.20
N CYS A 252 -19.07 -2.13 -10.23
CA CYS A 252 -18.00 -2.32 -9.25
C CYS A 252 -18.28 -1.60 -7.93
N ALA A 253 -17.47 -1.93 -6.92
CA ALA A 253 -17.36 -1.18 -5.69
C ALA A 253 -16.29 -0.10 -5.80
N LEU A 254 -16.43 0.99 -5.08
CA LEU A 254 -15.41 2.04 -4.99
C LEU A 254 -14.47 1.78 -3.81
N SER A 255 -13.34 2.50 -3.81
CA SER A 255 -12.29 2.32 -2.81
C SER A 255 -12.71 2.73 -1.41
N THR A 256 -12.32 1.94 -0.39
CA THR A 256 -12.47 2.25 1.03
C THR A 256 -11.20 2.83 1.65
N ARG A 257 -10.20 3.24 0.86
CA ARG A 257 -8.89 3.66 1.36
C ARG A 257 -8.90 4.88 2.27
N ILE A 258 -9.97 5.67 2.28
CA ILE A 258 -10.17 6.77 3.22
C ILE A 258 -10.16 6.29 4.69
N GLU A 259 -10.54 5.05 4.96
CA GLU A 259 -10.50 4.45 6.31
C GLU A 259 -9.09 4.36 6.91
N MET A 260 -8.06 4.49 6.08
CA MET A 260 -6.66 4.41 6.51
C MET A 260 -6.08 5.72 7.06
N PHE A 261 -6.82 6.82 7.00
CA PHE A 261 -6.40 8.06 7.61
C PHE A 261 -6.41 7.99 9.14
N ASN A 262 -5.52 8.79 9.75
CA ASN A 262 -5.53 9.07 11.19
C ASN A 262 -6.33 10.33 11.48
N PHE A 263 -6.85 10.48 12.70
CA PHE A 263 -7.60 11.66 13.14
C PHE A 263 -6.85 12.47 14.20
N GLU A 264 -5.68 12.01 14.65
CA GLU A 264 -4.86 12.70 15.63
C GLU A 264 -4.27 13.98 15.04
N ASP A 265 -4.33 15.08 15.80
CA ASP A 265 -3.78 16.37 15.40
C ASP A 265 -2.26 16.28 15.22
N GLY A 266 -1.77 16.81 14.10
CA GLY A 266 -0.34 16.79 13.77
C GLY A 266 0.18 15.46 13.24
N HIS A 267 -0.63 14.40 13.21
CA HIS A 267 -0.18 13.11 12.66
C HIS A 267 0.09 13.21 11.15
N PRO A 268 1.22 12.67 10.62
CA PRO A 268 1.55 12.76 9.20
C PRO A 268 0.47 12.21 8.27
N ASN A 269 -0.28 11.20 8.71
CA ASN A 269 -1.38 10.58 7.98
C ASN A 269 -2.76 11.10 8.41
N ARG A 270 -2.85 12.31 8.99
CA ARG A 270 -4.12 12.92 9.34
C ARG A 270 -4.97 13.17 8.10
N LEU A 271 -6.29 12.98 8.22
CA LEU A 271 -7.25 13.29 7.16
C LEU A 271 -7.23 14.79 6.84
N GLU A 272 -6.97 15.12 5.59
CA GLU A 272 -6.98 16.48 5.05
C GLU A 272 -7.48 16.47 3.60
N PRO A 273 -8.13 17.55 3.13
CA PRO A 273 -8.57 17.65 1.73
C PRO A 273 -7.40 17.53 0.74
N GLY A 274 -7.57 16.74 -0.31
CA GLY A 274 -6.56 16.55 -1.36
C GLY A 274 -5.39 15.64 -1.00
N LYS A 275 -5.29 15.17 0.24
CA LYS A 275 -4.22 14.30 0.75
C LYS A 275 -4.47 12.84 0.39
N ARG A 276 -3.41 12.11 0.05
CA ARG A 276 -3.45 10.67 -0.11
C ARG A 276 -3.39 9.99 1.26
N PRO A 277 -4.26 9.01 1.55
CA PRO A 277 -4.09 8.21 2.76
C PRO A 277 -2.82 7.35 2.63
N ARG A 278 -2.16 7.10 3.75
CA ARG A 278 -1.14 6.05 3.80
C ARG A 278 -1.77 4.70 3.48
N THR A 279 -1.34 4.03 2.43
CA THR A 279 -1.91 2.76 2.01
C THR A 279 -1.01 1.57 2.38
N THR A 280 -1.59 0.36 2.40
CA THR A 280 -0.84 -0.88 2.55
C THR A 280 -0.29 -1.41 1.21
N LEU A 281 -0.63 -0.77 0.10
CA LEU A 281 -0.22 -1.19 -1.24
C LEU A 281 1.27 -1.02 -1.45
N VAL A 282 1.95 -2.09 -1.82
CA VAL A 282 3.38 -2.07 -2.11
C VAL A 282 3.73 -3.01 -3.25
N ASN A 283 4.77 -2.64 -3.96
CA ASN A 283 5.49 -3.47 -4.91
C ASN A 283 6.92 -2.93 -5.04
N TYR A 284 7.82 -3.79 -5.45
CA TYR A 284 9.23 -3.48 -5.50
C TYR A 284 9.84 -3.92 -6.83
N ILE A 285 10.84 -3.18 -7.26
CA ILE A 285 11.78 -3.61 -8.30
C ILE A 285 13.14 -3.77 -7.62
N VAL A 286 13.75 -4.93 -7.79
CA VAL A 286 15.08 -5.23 -7.29
C VAL A 286 16.06 -5.07 -8.44
N THR A 287 17.14 -4.34 -8.20
CA THR A 287 18.21 -4.14 -9.20
C THR A 287 19.56 -4.63 -8.65
N LYS A 288 20.44 -5.03 -9.54
CA LYS A 288 21.84 -5.32 -9.24
C LYS A 288 22.71 -4.58 -10.23
N ASP A 289 23.66 -3.81 -9.73
CA ASP A 289 24.55 -2.98 -10.56
C ASP A 289 23.78 -2.09 -11.56
N GLY A 290 22.65 -1.55 -11.12
CA GLY A 290 21.77 -0.70 -11.92
C GLY A 290 20.86 -1.45 -12.93
N VAL A 291 20.96 -2.77 -13.01
CA VAL A 291 20.14 -3.58 -13.91
C VAL A 291 18.97 -4.19 -13.14
N PRO A 292 17.70 -4.01 -13.59
CA PRO A 292 16.56 -4.68 -12.99
C PRO A 292 16.66 -6.21 -13.10
N VAL A 293 16.48 -6.93 -12.00
CA VAL A 293 16.60 -8.40 -11.97
C VAL A 293 15.29 -9.10 -11.62
N THR A 294 14.41 -8.47 -10.86
CA THR A 294 13.09 -9.02 -10.52
C THR A 294 12.13 -7.95 -10.05
N THR A 295 10.83 -8.24 -10.15
CA THR A 295 9.76 -7.49 -9.52
C THR A 295 9.11 -8.33 -8.44
N ILE A 296 8.67 -7.71 -7.35
CA ILE A 296 8.07 -8.40 -6.22
C ILE A 296 6.84 -7.62 -5.74
N GLY A 297 5.75 -8.34 -5.51
CA GLY A 297 4.53 -7.80 -4.94
C GLY A 297 3.54 -8.91 -4.62
N CYS A 298 2.64 -8.64 -3.70
CA CYS A 298 1.58 -9.57 -3.32
C CYS A 298 0.36 -8.81 -2.79
N PRO A 299 -0.85 -9.39 -2.80
CA PRO A 299 -1.99 -8.89 -2.05
C PRO A 299 -1.84 -9.14 -0.54
N GLY A 300 -2.77 -8.56 0.29
CA GLY A 300 -2.91 -8.97 1.69
C GLY A 300 -2.75 -7.87 2.75
N GLY A 301 -3.16 -6.63 2.49
CA GLY A 301 -3.11 -5.57 3.52
C GLY A 301 -1.71 -5.42 4.14
N ASP A 302 -1.59 -5.47 5.46
CA ASP A 302 -0.30 -5.37 6.17
C ASP A 302 0.59 -6.62 6.00
N HIS A 303 0.04 -7.74 5.54
CA HIS A 303 0.83 -8.91 5.16
C HIS A 303 1.70 -8.67 3.91
N GLN A 304 1.40 -7.65 3.10
CA GLN A 304 2.19 -7.35 1.90
C GLN A 304 3.66 -7.07 2.24
N ALA A 305 3.94 -6.27 3.26
CA ALA A 305 5.33 -6.01 3.68
C ALA A 305 6.02 -7.28 4.18
N GLN A 306 5.29 -8.13 4.91
CA GLN A 306 5.79 -9.39 5.47
C GLN A 306 6.07 -10.42 4.39
N GLY A 307 5.08 -10.72 3.53
CA GLY A 307 5.24 -11.70 2.46
C GLY A 307 6.28 -11.30 1.42
N ASN A 308 6.36 -10.02 1.04
CA ASN A 308 7.40 -9.53 0.14
C ASN A 308 8.80 -9.62 0.78
N MET A 309 8.91 -9.42 2.10
CA MET A 309 10.15 -9.63 2.86
C MET A 309 10.62 -11.08 2.72
N GLU A 310 9.75 -12.04 2.96
CA GLU A 310 10.10 -13.45 2.86
C GLU A 310 10.53 -13.83 1.43
N LEU A 311 9.85 -13.31 0.41
CA LEU A 311 10.25 -13.55 -0.99
C LEU A 311 11.65 -13.00 -1.30
N ILE A 312 11.98 -11.81 -0.80
CA ILE A 312 13.33 -11.23 -0.96
C ILE A 312 14.36 -12.08 -0.22
N LEU A 313 14.09 -12.48 1.02
CA LEU A 313 15.02 -13.27 1.81
C LEU A 313 15.21 -14.68 1.23
N ASN A 314 14.13 -15.33 0.78
CA ASN A 314 14.20 -16.63 0.12
C ASN A 314 15.09 -16.59 -1.12
N THR A 315 14.97 -15.52 -1.92
CA THR A 315 15.75 -15.36 -3.13
C THR A 315 17.20 -14.92 -2.85
N LEU A 316 17.38 -13.84 -2.07
CA LEU A 316 18.70 -13.22 -1.91
C LEU A 316 19.58 -13.82 -0.81
N VAL A 317 18.99 -14.50 0.17
CA VAL A 317 19.72 -15.13 1.28
C VAL A 317 19.84 -16.63 1.05
N PHE A 318 18.74 -17.29 0.68
CA PHE A 318 18.71 -18.75 0.53
C PHE A 318 18.91 -19.24 -0.91
N GLY A 319 18.97 -18.31 -1.90
CA GLY A 319 19.25 -18.65 -3.29
C GLY A 319 18.12 -19.41 -4.01
N MET A 320 16.91 -19.37 -3.47
CA MET A 320 15.74 -20.01 -4.08
C MET A 320 15.40 -19.35 -5.43
N ASN A 321 15.01 -20.15 -6.41
CA ASN A 321 14.42 -19.63 -7.62
C ASN A 321 13.02 -19.04 -7.33
N PRO A 322 12.43 -18.26 -8.24
CA PRO A 322 11.14 -17.60 -7.99
C PRO A 322 10.01 -18.56 -7.61
N GLN A 323 9.94 -19.74 -8.21
CA GLN A 323 8.91 -20.74 -7.89
C GLN A 323 9.11 -21.32 -6.49
N GLU A 324 10.33 -21.73 -6.16
CA GLU A 324 10.69 -22.19 -4.82
C GLU A 324 10.40 -21.14 -3.76
N ALA A 325 10.73 -19.86 -4.04
CA ALA A 325 10.53 -18.76 -3.11
C ALA A 325 9.05 -18.52 -2.78
N VAL A 326 8.14 -18.65 -3.75
CA VAL A 326 6.69 -18.45 -3.53
C VAL A 326 6.00 -19.68 -2.94
N GLU A 327 6.53 -20.89 -3.15
CA GLU A 327 6.00 -22.16 -2.62
C GLU A 327 6.53 -22.47 -1.23
N ALA A 328 7.63 -21.86 -0.81
CA ALA A 328 8.18 -22.03 0.53
C ALA A 328 7.15 -21.72 1.62
N PRO A 329 7.12 -22.50 2.72
CA PRO A 329 6.26 -22.18 3.85
C PRO A 329 6.50 -20.77 4.37
N ARG A 330 5.43 -20.03 4.64
CA ARG A 330 5.45 -18.65 5.10
C ARG A 330 4.80 -18.51 6.46
N PHE A 331 5.15 -17.44 7.14
CA PHE A 331 4.53 -17.02 8.39
C PHE A 331 4.09 -15.56 8.30
N ALA A 332 3.19 -15.15 9.19
CA ALA A 332 2.81 -13.76 9.33
C ALA A 332 2.49 -13.47 10.80
N SER A 333 2.81 -12.26 11.25
CA SER A 333 2.42 -11.76 12.56
C SER A 333 1.24 -10.79 12.39
N GLN A 334 0.31 -10.83 13.35
CA GLN A 334 -0.83 -9.91 13.45
C GLN A 334 -0.65 -8.92 14.61
N SER A 335 0.56 -8.78 15.13
CA SER A 335 0.89 -7.90 16.26
C SER A 335 1.03 -6.44 15.84
#